data_f67ab45eb4c5fc5b2397466be2d7eaee
#
_entry.id   f67ab45eb4c5fc5b2397466be2d7eaee
#
_cell.length_a   1.000
_cell.length_b   1.000
_cell.length_c   1.000
_cell.angle_alpha   90.00
_cell.angle_beta   90.00
_cell.angle_gamma   90.00
#
_symmetry.space_group_name_H-M   'P 1'
#
loop_
_entity.id
_entity.type
_entity.pdbx_description
1 polymer ?
#
loop_
_entity_poly.entity_id
_entity_poly.type
_entity_poly.pdbx_seq_one_letter_code
_entity_poly.pdbx_strand_id
1 'polypeptide(L)'
;MDALGRLRPPLRRGERVTLRLTDPDRDLIGFVTAVDPLIVEDRHGGMHPILAGTVVAARRVGVSLGRDPHRTPRALLDDLADRAGVDGEPELHRISDLLAGREAPAEVFGERSAWRDGERRARIEGEWLTTNVTDPDLLIDLAWWATRRNARSVQVRR
;
A
#
# COMPACT_ATOMS: atom_id res chain seq x y z
N MET A 1 18.71 -1.11 24.59
CA MET A 1 17.90 -0.52 23.49
C MET A 1 17.47 -1.66 22.57
N ASP A 2 16.20 -1.80 22.36
CA ASP A 2 15.67 -2.83 21.49
C ASP A 2 15.95 -2.53 19.99
N ALA A 3 15.54 -3.45 19.12
CA ALA A 3 15.81 -3.31 17.68
C ALA A 3 15.09 -2.08 17.08
N LEU A 4 13.92 -1.70 17.58
CA LEU A 4 13.19 -0.51 17.12
C LEU A 4 13.92 0.77 17.49
N GLY A 5 14.45 0.84 18.70
CA GLY A 5 15.19 2.00 19.19
C GLY A 5 16.51 2.26 18.45
N ARG A 6 17.00 1.30 17.68
CA ARG A 6 18.21 1.44 16.86
C ARG A 6 17.97 2.02 15.49
N LEU A 7 16.73 2.03 15.02
CA LEU A 7 16.39 2.57 13.70
C LEU A 7 16.59 4.09 13.66
N ARG A 8 17.30 4.55 12.64
CA ARG A 8 17.53 5.99 12.42
C ARG A 8 17.23 6.34 10.96
N PRO A 9 16.44 7.35 10.68
CA PRO A 9 15.57 8.03 11.66
C PRO A 9 14.53 7.07 12.25
N PRO A 10 13.78 7.47 13.32
CA PRO A 10 12.71 6.66 13.88
C PRO A 10 11.63 6.32 12.84
N LEU A 11 10.91 5.22 13.06
CA LEU A 11 9.82 4.81 12.17
C LEU A 11 8.72 5.87 12.08
N ARG A 12 8.15 5.99 10.90
CA ARG A 12 7.01 6.86 10.61
C ARG A 12 5.85 6.04 10.06
N ARG A 13 4.65 6.57 10.23
CA ARG A 13 3.46 6.00 9.61
C ARG A 13 3.63 5.93 8.08
N GLY A 14 3.22 4.83 7.49
CA GLY A 14 3.32 4.57 6.05
C GLY A 14 4.59 3.85 5.62
N GLU A 15 5.60 3.77 6.47
CA GLU A 15 6.80 3.00 6.16
C GLU A 15 6.51 1.51 6.17
N ARG A 16 7.15 0.77 5.27
CA ARG A 16 7.09 -0.69 5.24
C ARG A 16 8.26 -1.26 6.00
N VAL A 17 7.99 -2.23 6.86
CA VAL A 17 8.99 -2.84 7.73
C VAL A 17 8.93 -4.35 7.70
N THR A 18 10.06 -4.98 7.94
CA THR A 18 10.16 -6.37 8.35
C THR A 18 10.59 -6.41 9.80
N LEU A 19 9.83 -7.13 10.62
CA LEU A 19 10.11 -7.32 12.04
C LEU A 19 10.32 -8.79 12.32
N ARG A 20 11.33 -9.11 13.11
CA ARG A 20 11.48 -10.41 13.74
C ARG A 20 10.99 -10.29 15.18
N LEU A 21 9.98 -11.06 15.52
CA LEU A 21 9.33 -11.04 16.84
C LEU A 21 9.65 -12.30 17.62
N THR A 22 9.65 -12.18 18.95
CA THR A 22 9.69 -13.33 19.86
C THR A 22 8.34 -13.47 20.54
N ASP A 23 8.03 -14.67 21.01
CA ASP A 23 6.87 -15.02 21.81
C ASP A 23 5.50 -14.63 21.21
N PRO A 24 5.05 -15.25 20.13
CA PRO A 24 5.70 -16.35 19.40
C PRO A 24 6.77 -15.87 18.43
N ASP A 25 7.72 -16.73 18.16
CA ASP A 25 8.80 -16.50 17.22
C ASP A 25 8.26 -16.44 15.79
N ARG A 26 8.30 -15.28 15.16
CA ARG A 26 7.74 -15.07 13.82
C ARG A 26 8.32 -13.84 13.13
N ASP A 27 8.23 -13.84 11.81
CA ASP A 27 8.49 -12.67 10.99
C ASP A 27 7.19 -11.98 10.62
N LEU A 28 7.20 -10.67 10.65
CA LEU A 28 6.06 -9.84 10.24
C LEU A 28 6.53 -8.80 9.22
N ILE A 29 5.87 -8.77 8.08
CA ILE A 29 6.08 -7.74 7.06
C ILE A 29 4.79 -6.95 6.92
N GLY A 30 4.90 -5.62 6.96
CA GLY A 30 3.73 -4.78 6.81
C GLY A 30 4.04 -3.30 6.84
N PHE A 31 2.99 -2.51 6.85
CA PHE A 31 3.06 -1.05 6.88
C PHE A 31 2.76 -0.53 8.28
N VAL A 32 3.56 0.43 8.72
CA VAL A 32 3.33 1.13 9.98
C VAL A 32 2.08 2.01 9.84
N THR A 33 1.07 1.74 10.65
CA THR A 33 -0.19 2.51 10.68
C THR A 33 -0.27 3.42 11.90
N ALA A 34 0.48 3.13 12.95
CA ALA A 34 0.65 3.97 14.11
C ALA A 34 2.03 3.74 14.71
N VAL A 35 2.61 4.74 15.36
CA VAL A 35 3.96 4.67 15.93
C VAL A 35 4.00 4.62 17.45
N ASP A 36 2.98 5.12 18.12
CA ASP A 36 2.89 5.16 19.57
C ASP A 36 1.44 4.93 20.04
N PRO A 37 1.05 3.68 20.32
CA PRO A 37 1.82 2.43 20.19
C PRO A 37 2.11 2.05 18.73
N LEU A 38 3.15 1.26 18.52
CA LEU A 38 3.47 0.77 17.17
C LEU A 38 2.44 -0.26 16.73
N ILE A 39 1.83 -0.02 15.57
CA ILE A 39 0.89 -0.95 14.94
C ILE A 39 1.33 -1.15 13.49
N VAL A 40 1.40 -2.42 13.08
CA VAL A 40 1.77 -2.81 11.72
C VAL A 40 0.60 -3.54 11.08
N GLU A 41 0.21 -3.11 9.88
CA GLU A 41 -0.82 -3.75 9.05
C GLU A 41 -0.15 -4.70 8.07
N ASP A 42 -0.55 -5.97 8.09
CA ASP A 42 -0.06 -6.96 7.14
C ASP A 42 -0.80 -6.87 5.79
N ARG A 43 -0.34 -7.65 4.81
CA ARG A 43 -0.93 -7.64 3.44
C ARG A 43 -2.39 -8.11 3.38
N HIS A 44 -2.88 -8.74 4.42
CA HIS A 44 -4.27 -9.22 4.52
C HIS A 44 -5.16 -8.23 5.28
N GLY A 45 -4.63 -7.07 5.67
CA GLY A 45 -5.34 -6.08 6.46
C GLY A 45 -5.36 -6.37 7.96
N GLY A 46 -4.65 -7.40 8.41
CA GLY A 46 -4.51 -7.72 9.83
C GLY A 46 -3.68 -6.66 10.56
N MET A 47 -4.21 -6.13 11.65
CA MET A 47 -3.53 -5.14 12.49
C MET A 47 -2.79 -5.85 13.62
N HIS A 48 -1.50 -5.54 13.73
CA HIS A 48 -0.63 -6.15 14.73
C HIS A 48 -0.06 -5.08 15.65
N PRO A 49 -0.61 -4.94 16.88
CA PRO A 49 0.04 -4.12 17.91
C PRO A 49 1.37 -4.76 18.29
N ILE A 50 2.44 -3.97 18.32
CA ILE A 50 3.79 -4.47 18.56
C ILE A 50 4.29 -3.98 19.92
N LEU A 51 4.62 -4.92 20.77
CA LEU A 51 5.31 -4.63 22.03
C LEU A 51 6.81 -4.50 21.76
N ALA A 52 7.39 -3.37 22.10
CA ALA A 52 8.78 -3.05 21.81
C ALA A 52 9.76 -4.13 22.27
N GLY A 53 9.57 -4.67 23.47
CA GLY A 53 10.42 -5.71 24.03
C GLY A 53 10.38 -7.05 23.28
N THR A 54 9.44 -7.25 22.36
CA THR A 54 9.32 -8.49 21.58
C THR A 54 10.05 -8.41 20.24
N VAL A 55 10.56 -7.24 19.83
CA VAL A 55 11.22 -7.05 18.55
C VAL A 55 12.71 -7.31 18.70
N VAL A 56 13.20 -8.40 18.08
CA VAL A 56 14.62 -8.76 18.11
C VAL A 56 15.40 -8.25 16.90
N ALA A 57 14.72 -8.00 15.78
CA ALA A 57 15.29 -7.38 14.59
C ALA A 57 14.24 -6.55 13.86
N ALA A 58 14.63 -5.43 13.29
CA ALA A 58 13.76 -4.55 12.55
C ALA A 58 14.51 -3.94 11.36
N ARG A 59 13.86 -3.88 10.20
CA ARG A 59 14.44 -3.31 8.99
C ARG A 59 13.36 -2.60 8.17
N ARG A 60 13.69 -1.40 7.67
CA ARG A 60 12.87 -0.76 6.65
C ARG A 60 13.01 -1.50 5.33
N VAL A 61 11.90 -1.65 4.64
CA VAL A 61 11.88 -2.16 3.27
C VAL A 61 11.11 -1.16 2.39
N GLY A 62 11.52 -1.03 1.15
CA GLY A 62 10.83 -0.16 0.21
C GLY A 62 9.48 -0.72 -0.22
N VAL A 63 8.66 0.14 -0.83
CA VAL A 63 7.46 -0.29 -1.53
C VAL A 63 7.89 -1.20 -2.68
N SER A 64 7.20 -2.34 -2.84
CA SER A 64 7.53 -3.31 -3.88
C SER A 64 7.37 -2.69 -5.28
N LEU A 65 8.38 -2.87 -6.14
CA LEU A 65 8.35 -2.36 -7.52
C LEU A 65 7.32 -3.10 -8.39
N GLY A 66 7.20 -4.40 -8.22
CA GLY A 66 6.36 -5.22 -9.07
C GLY A 66 6.90 -5.34 -10.50
N ARG A 67 6.06 -5.85 -11.38
CA ARG A 67 6.34 -5.96 -12.81
C ARG A 67 6.22 -4.59 -13.50
N ASP A 68 6.81 -4.47 -14.69
CA ASP A 68 6.59 -3.29 -15.53
C ASP A 68 5.11 -3.25 -15.98
N PRO A 69 4.34 -2.22 -15.58
CA PRO A 69 2.93 -2.13 -15.95
C PRO A 69 2.70 -2.08 -17.47
N HIS A 70 3.64 -1.51 -18.21
CA HIS A 70 3.53 -1.35 -19.67
C HIS A 70 3.65 -2.68 -20.44
N ARG A 71 4.07 -3.76 -19.79
CA ARG A 71 4.10 -5.11 -20.36
C ARG A 71 2.79 -5.87 -20.18
N THR A 72 1.81 -5.27 -19.56
CA THR A 72 0.52 -5.89 -19.29
C THR A 72 -0.33 -5.91 -20.56
N PRO A 73 -0.92 -7.06 -20.93
CA PRO A 73 -1.81 -7.14 -22.10
C PRO A 73 -3.00 -6.18 -21.95
N ARG A 74 -3.36 -5.50 -23.04
CA ARG A 74 -4.49 -4.56 -23.06
C ARG A 74 -5.80 -5.22 -22.63
N ALA A 75 -6.01 -6.47 -23.03
CA ALA A 75 -7.22 -7.22 -22.66
C ALA A 75 -7.38 -7.36 -21.14
N LEU A 76 -6.28 -7.60 -20.43
CA LEU A 76 -6.30 -7.67 -18.95
C LEU A 76 -6.63 -6.30 -18.34
N LEU A 77 -6.05 -5.22 -18.86
CA LEU A 77 -6.34 -3.86 -18.40
C LEU A 77 -7.81 -3.49 -18.60
N ASP A 78 -8.37 -3.86 -19.76
CA ASP A 78 -9.79 -3.59 -20.07
C ASP A 78 -10.72 -4.41 -19.17
N ASP A 79 -10.39 -5.68 -18.89
CA ASP A 79 -11.16 -6.49 -17.94
C ASP A 79 -11.16 -5.90 -16.53
N LEU A 80 -10.00 -5.43 -16.06
CA LEU A 80 -9.88 -4.76 -14.76
C LEU A 80 -10.71 -3.47 -14.71
N ALA A 81 -10.70 -2.69 -15.80
CA ALA A 81 -11.48 -1.45 -15.92
C ALA A 81 -12.98 -1.74 -15.90
N ASP A 82 -13.43 -2.77 -16.62
CA ASP A 82 -14.84 -3.18 -16.64
C ASP A 82 -15.31 -3.55 -15.24
N ARG A 83 -14.53 -4.34 -14.51
CA ARG A 83 -14.88 -4.73 -13.13
C ARG A 83 -14.82 -3.56 -12.15
N ALA A 84 -13.98 -2.57 -12.39
CA ALA A 84 -13.92 -1.35 -11.59
C ALA A 84 -15.02 -0.34 -11.96
N GLY A 85 -15.71 -0.55 -13.08
CA GLY A 85 -16.76 0.35 -13.56
C GLY A 85 -16.21 1.67 -14.11
N VAL A 86 -15.03 1.65 -14.72
CA VAL A 86 -14.37 2.83 -15.29
C VAL A 86 -14.07 2.64 -16.77
N ASP A 87 -14.13 3.73 -17.52
CA ASP A 87 -13.91 3.78 -18.96
C ASP A 87 -12.75 4.72 -19.30
N GLY A 88 -12.33 4.71 -20.57
CA GLY A 88 -11.34 5.61 -21.12
C GLY A 88 -10.01 4.90 -21.39
N GLU A 89 -9.02 5.68 -21.76
CA GLU A 89 -7.68 5.17 -22.08
C GLU A 89 -6.86 4.97 -20.80
N PRO A 90 -6.09 3.88 -20.71
CA PRO A 90 -5.26 3.62 -19.55
C PRO A 90 -4.00 4.47 -19.55
N GLU A 91 -3.71 5.10 -18.43
CA GLU A 91 -2.41 5.66 -18.08
C GLU A 91 -1.82 4.78 -16.98
N LEU A 92 -0.62 4.27 -17.19
CA LEU A 92 -0.03 3.25 -16.32
C LEU A 92 1.10 3.79 -15.47
N HIS A 93 1.12 3.41 -14.20
CA HIS A 93 2.17 3.79 -13.25
C HIS A 93 2.52 2.62 -12.34
N ARG A 94 3.76 2.60 -11.86
CA ARG A 94 4.10 1.83 -10.68
C ARG A 94 3.66 2.61 -9.44
N ILE A 95 3.07 1.92 -8.48
CA ILE A 95 2.71 2.55 -7.20
C ILE A 95 3.94 3.15 -6.52
N SER A 96 5.08 2.45 -6.56
CA SER A 96 6.33 2.95 -5.98
C SER A 96 6.75 4.31 -6.54
N ASP A 97 6.52 4.57 -7.83
CA ASP A 97 6.83 5.87 -8.44
C ASP A 97 5.90 6.97 -7.94
N LEU A 98 4.61 6.66 -7.78
CA LEU A 98 3.63 7.61 -7.24
C LEU A 98 3.91 7.98 -5.78
N LEU A 99 4.39 7.03 -4.99
CA LEU A 99 4.61 7.21 -3.55
C LEU A 99 6.00 7.72 -3.19
N ALA A 100 6.92 7.81 -4.14
CA ALA A 100 8.29 8.24 -3.89
C ALA A 100 8.35 9.61 -3.23
N GLY A 101 9.01 9.68 -2.05
CA GLY A 101 9.17 10.91 -1.29
C GLY A 101 7.88 11.45 -0.63
N ARG A 102 6.82 10.66 -0.59
CA ARG A 102 5.54 11.09 -0.01
C ARG A 102 5.22 10.36 1.28
N GLU A 103 4.56 11.04 2.19
CA GLU A 103 4.10 10.48 3.46
C GLU A 103 2.71 9.84 3.30
N ALA A 104 2.45 8.80 4.11
CA ALA A 104 1.13 8.18 4.15
C ALA A 104 0.09 9.13 4.76
N PRO A 105 -1.16 9.11 4.24
CA PRO A 105 -2.22 9.92 4.81
C PRO A 105 -2.59 9.47 6.22
N ALA A 106 -3.21 10.37 6.98
CA ALA A 106 -3.71 10.07 8.33
C ALA A 106 -4.87 9.07 8.29
N GLU A 107 -5.69 9.15 7.26
CA GLU A 107 -6.87 8.31 7.08
C GLU A 107 -6.60 7.20 6.06
N VAL A 108 -7.25 6.08 6.24
CA VAL A 108 -7.25 4.94 5.32
C VAL A 108 -8.64 4.76 4.74
N PHE A 109 -8.70 4.28 3.50
CA PHE A 109 -9.97 4.06 2.78
C PHE A 109 -10.72 2.79 3.21
N GLY A 110 -10.39 2.26 4.38
CA GLY A 110 -11.05 1.07 4.94
C GLY A 110 -10.48 -0.24 4.42
N GLU A 111 -11.14 -1.33 4.78
CA GLU A 111 -10.69 -2.70 4.50
C GLU A 111 -11.20 -3.24 3.15
N ARG A 112 -12.11 -2.55 2.51
CA ARG A 112 -12.70 -3.00 1.25
C ARG A 112 -11.71 -2.85 0.09
N SER A 113 -11.90 -3.64 -0.95
CA SER A 113 -11.13 -3.58 -2.19
C SER A 113 -11.73 -2.62 -3.23
N ALA A 114 -12.80 -1.92 -2.91
CA ALA A 114 -13.46 -0.96 -3.78
C ALA A 114 -13.78 0.33 -3.03
N TRP A 115 -13.60 1.45 -3.72
CA TRP A 115 -13.89 2.79 -3.21
C TRP A 115 -14.71 3.56 -4.24
N ARG A 116 -15.63 4.38 -3.75
CA ARG A 116 -16.51 5.18 -4.59
C ARG A 116 -16.82 6.52 -3.93
N ASP A 117 -16.81 7.58 -4.75
CA ASP A 117 -17.27 8.91 -4.38
C ASP A 117 -17.87 9.59 -5.61
N GLY A 118 -19.20 9.60 -5.72
CA GLY A 118 -19.89 10.08 -6.91
C GLY A 118 -19.53 9.24 -8.13
N GLU A 119 -19.01 9.91 -9.17
CA GLU A 119 -18.55 9.24 -10.40
C GLU A 119 -17.11 8.70 -10.26
N ARG A 120 -16.40 9.09 -9.22
CA ARG A 120 -15.04 8.61 -8.96
C ARG A 120 -15.08 7.23 -8.36
N ARG A 121 -14.26 6.34 -8.91
CA ARG A 121 -14.20 4.94 -8.52
C ARG A 121 -12.76 4.44 -8.48
N ALA A 122 -12.52 3.49 -7.59
CA ALA A 122 -11.26 2.77 -7.51
C ALA A 122 -11.51 1.35 -7.05
N ARG A 123 -10.74 0.41 -7.58
CA ARG A 123 -10.81 -0.99 -7.19
C ARG A 123 -9.41 -1.58 -7.15
N ILE A 124 -9.16 -2.35 -6.11
CA ILE A 124 -7.94 -3.15 -5.99
C ILE A 124 -8.28 -4.58 -6.39
N GLU A 125 -7.53 -5.12 -7.34
CA GLU A 125 -7.66 -6.51 -7.76
C GLU A 125 -6.29 -7.07 -8.11
N GLY A 126 -5.86 -8.08 -7.36
CA GLY A 126 -4.51 -8.62 -7.50
C GLY A 126 -3.45 -7.54 -7.26
N GLU A 127 -2.55 -7.36 -8.21
CA GLU A 127 -1.48 -6.35 -8.14
C GLU A 127 -1.89 -4.97 -8.66
N TRP A 128 -3.17 -4.78 -9.02
CA TRP A 128 -3.64 -3.58 -9.70
C TRP A 128 -4.58 -2.73 -8.86
N LEU A 129 -4.32 -1.42 -8.87
CA LEU A 129 -5.30 -0.39 -8.58
C LEU A 129 -5.83 0.14 -9.91
N THR A 130 -7.13 0.08 -10.10
CA THR A 130 -7.82 0.62 -11.29
C THR A 130 -8.73 1.74 -10.84
N THR A 131 -8.60 2.93 -11.44
CA THR A 131 -9.33 4.12 -11.03
C THR A 131 -9.55 5.09 -12.18
N ASN A 132 -10.57 5.93 -12.06
CA ASN A 132 -10.79 7.10 -12.92
C ASN A 132 -10.45 8.42 -12.20
N VAL A 133 -9.86 8.34 -11.01
CA VAL A 133 -9.41 9.52 -10.28
C VAL A 133 -8.19 10.12 -10.95
N THR A 134 -8.25 11.40 -11.29
CA THR A 134 -7.18 12.16 -11.94
C THR A 134 -6.58 13.24 -11.04
N ASP A 135 -7.24 13.57 -9.93
CA ASP A 135 -6.69 14.48 -8.93
C ASP A 135 -5.42 13.87 -8.32
N PRO A 136 -4.25 14.53 -8.43
CA PRO A 136 -2.99 13.95 -7.97
C PRO A 136 -2.97 13.60 -6.50
N ASP A 137 -3.52 14.42 -5.63
CA ASP A 137 -3.49 14.19 -4.18
C ASP A 137 -4.35 12.99 -3.79
N LEU A 138 -5.55 12.89 -4.35
CA LEU A 138 -6.43 11.76 -4.10
C LEU A 138 -5.85 10.47 -4.70
N LEU A 139 -5.21 10.55 -5.86
CA LEU A 139 -4.56 9.39 -6.48
C LEU A 139 -3.42 8.85 -5.59
N ILE A 140 -2.64 9.72 -4.96
CA ILE A 140 -1.60 9.33 -4.01
C ILE A 140 -2.21 8.62 -2.80
N ASP A 141 -3.30 9.14 -2.25
CA ASP A 141 -3.99 8.52 -1.12
C ASP A 141 -4.52 7.13 -1.49
N LEU A 142 -5.11 6.99 -2.68
CA LEU A 142 -5.56 5.69 -3.19
C LEU A 142 -4.40 4.73 -3.42
N ALA A 143 -3.26 5.24 -3.89
CA ALA A 143 -2.05 4.42 -4.06
C ALA A 143 -1.53 3.89 -2.73
N TRP A 144 -1.55 4.68 -1.65
CA TRP A 144 -1.23 4.23 -0.31
C TRP A 144 -2.19 3.14 0.18
N TRP A 145 -3.48 3.32 -0.05
CA TRP A 145 -4.48 2.31 0.26
C TRP A 145 -4.21 1.00 -0.50
N ALA A 146 -3.93 1.10 -1.80
CA ALA A 146 -3.71 -0.06 -2.66
C ALA A 146 -2.43 -0.83 -2.33
N THR A 147 -1.33 -0.12 -2.04
CA THR A 147 -0.06 -0.78 -1.71
C THR A 147 -0.16 -1.61 -0.42
N ARG A 148 -0.97 -1.18 0.53
CA ARG A 148 -1.25 -1.95 1.75
C ARG A 148 -1.97 -3.26 1.47
N ARG A 149 -2.69 -3.34 0.35
CA ARG A 149 -3.39 -4.54 -0.14
C ARG A 149 -2.58 -5.31 -1.17
N ASN A 150 -1.26 -5.06 -1.25
CA ASN A 150 -0.32 -5.72 -2.13
C ASN A 150 -0.44 -5.33 -3.63
N ALA A 151 -1.14 -4.27 -3.96
CA ALA A 151 -1.10 -3.71 -5.30
C ALA A 151 0.27 -3.07 -5.58
N ARG A 152 0.73 -3.15 -6.82
CA ARG A 152 2.03 -2.66 -7.25
C ARG A 152 1.95 -1.77 -8.47
N SER A 153 0.84 -1.83 -9.18
CA SER A 153 0.61 -1.09 -10.42
C SER A 153 -0.71 -0.35 -10.36
N VAL A 154 -0.78 0.75 -11.08
CA VAL A 154 -2.00 1.57 -11.21
C VAL A 154 -2.31 1.78 -12.68
N GLN A 155 -3.58 1.61 -13.05
CA GLN A 155 -4.10 2.19 -14.27
C GLN A 155 -5.11 3.29 -13.91
N VAL A 156 -4.89 4.46 -14.49
CA VAL A 156 -5.81 5.58 -14.42
C VAL A 156 -6.53 5.68 -15.76
N ARG A 157 -7.84 5.61 -15.75
CA ARG A 157 -8.67 5.74 -16.97
C ARG A 157 -9.13 7.19 -17.12
N ARG A 158 -8.80 7.75 -18.27
CA ARG A 158 -9.14 9.14 -18.61
C ARG A 158 -10.13 9.21 -19.78
#